data_09a2d0f2910ea75430d917cbb1a7d9cf
#
_entry.id   09a2d0f2910ea75430d917cbb1a7d9cf
#
_cell.length_a   1.000
_cell.length_b   1.000
_cell.length_c   1.000
_cell.angle_alpha   90.00
_cell.angle_beta   90.00
_cell.angle_gamma   90.00
#
_symmetry.space_group_name_H-M   'P 1'
#
loop_
_entity.id
_entity.type
_entity.pdbx_description
1 polymer ?
#
loop_
_entity_poly.entity_id
_entity_poly.type
_entity_poly.pdbx_seq_one_letter_code
_entity_poly.pdbx_strand_id
1 'polypeptide(L)'
;MIDLNIISLQGIRKILTYDKAKRENGYLIELLKDGEKTLSYLTAIYPGFFKGYHLHKIRNANYVCIKGKIKIILYDLNNKIKGEVILDSNNLERLHIPINIATGLENICNEEVQLINFPDPPYEPSHLKIGEQIEYTKERLEGLMK
;
A
#
# COMPACT_ATOMS: atom_id res chain seq x y z
N MET A 1 -24.31 32.81 -7.22
CA MET A 1 -23.16 32.60 -8.11
C MET A 1 -21.96 32.11 -7.27
N ILE A 2 -21.26 31.09 -7.72
CA ILE A 2 -20.08 30.56 -6.99
C ILE A 2 -18.89 31.48 -7.26
N ASP A 3 -18.23 31.92 -6.18
CA ASP A 3 -16.97 32.65 -6.29
C ASP A 3 -15.84 31.67 -6.66
N LEU A 4 -15.33 31.76 -7.88
CA LEU A 4 -14.30 30.85 -8.38
C LEU A 4 -12.95 31.06 -7.70
N ASN A 5 -12.74 32.16 -6.96
CA ASN A 5 -11.49 32.41 -6.26
C ASN A 5 -11.31 31.51 -5.01
N ILE A 6 -12.39 30.91 -4.51
CA ILE A 6 -12.35 29.97 -3.38
C ILE A 6 -12.28 28.50 -3.84
N ILE A 7 -12.28 28.27 -5.14
CA ILE A 7 -12.19 26.93 -5.72
C ILE A 7 -10.79 26.76 -6.29
N SER A 8 -10.13 25.64 -5.96
CA SER A 8 -8.81 25.33 -6.49
C SER A 8 -8.83 24.03 -7.29
N LEU A 9 -8.02 23.98 -8.35
CA LEU A 9 -7.81 22.80 -9.16
C LEU A 9 -6.33 22.47 -9.17
N GLN A 10 -5.98 21.24 -8.77
CA GLN A 10 -4.59 20.78 -8.72
C GLN A 10 -4.45 19.51 -9.53
N GLY A 11 -3.33 19.41 -10.25
CA GLY A 11 -2.95 18.16 -10.89
C GLY A 11 -2.50 17.16 -9.85
N ILE A 12 -2.76 15.88 -10.10
CA ILE A 12 -2.27 14.79 -9.27
C ILE A 12 -1.26 13.96 -10.05
N ARG A 13 -0.36 13.28 -9.34
CA ARG A 13 0.79 12.61 -9.93
C ARG A 13 0.58 11.10 -9.99
N LYS A 14 0.91 10.51 -11.16
CA LYS A 14 0.98 9.07 -11.37
C LYS A 14 2.45 8.65 -11.43
N ILE A 15 2.80 7.62 -10.68
CA ILE A 15 4.17 7.09 -10.60
C ILE A 15 4.13 5.61 -10.98
N LEU A 16 4.89 5.22 -12.02
CA LEU A 16 5.03 3.82 -12.38
C LEU A 16 5.87 3.09 -11.32
N THR A 17 5.51 1.86 -11.04
CA THR A 17 6.23 1.02 -10.09
C THR A 17 6.83 -0.20 -10.80
N TYR A 18 7.92 -0.73 -10.23
CA TYR A 18 8.68 -1.82 -10.84
C TYR A 18 9.00 -2.89 -9.80
N ASP A 19 9.04 -4.13 -10.24
CA ASP A 19 9.48 -5.24 -9.38
C ASP A 19 11.02 -5.30 -9.30
N LYS A 20 11.53 -6.26 -8.53
CA LYS A 20 12.98 -6.42 -8.36
C LYS A 20 13.71 -6.80 -9.65
N ALA A 21 12.99 -7.38 -10.61
CA ALA A 21 13.51 -7.68 -11.96
C ALA A 21 13.35 -6.48 -12.91
N LYS A 22 12.94 -5.32 -12.40
CA LYS A 22 12.72 -4.08 -13.14
C LYS A 22 11.62 -4.17 -14.19
N ARG A 23 10.65 -5.07 -14.01
CA ARG A 23 9.45 -5.12 -14.84
C ARG A 23 8.39 -4.21 -14.24
N GLU A 24 7.66 -3.48 -15.09
CA GLU A 24 6.57 -2.63 -14.64
C GLU A 24 5.48 -3.51 -14.03
N ASN A 25 5.22 -3.36 -12.72
CA ASN A 25 4.25 -4.16 -12.00
C ASN A 25 2.97 -3.40 -11.62
N GLY A 26 2.89 -2.13 -11.96
CA GLY A 26 1.73 -1.31 -11.69
C GLY A 26 2.06 0.17 -11.63
N TYR A 27 1.28 0.89 -10.84
CA TYR A 27 1.48 2.32 -10.63
C TYR A 27 0.89 2.75 -9.28
N LEU A 28 1.19 3.99 -8.91
CA LEU A 28 0.67 4.65 -7.73
C LEU A 28 0.17 6.04 -8.13
N ILE A 29 -0.97 6.44 -7.60
CA ILE A 29 -1.52 7.79 -7.79
C ILE A 29 -1.73 8.43 -6.42
N GLU A 30 -1.12 9.59 -6.20
CA GLU A 30 -1.36 10.38 -5.00
C GLU A 30 -2.71 11.09 -5.14
N LEU A 31 -3.75 10.60 -4.47
CA LEU A 31 -5.11 11.15 -4.58
C LEU A 31 -5.28 12.43 -3.76
N LEU A 32 -4.70 12.44 -2.57
CA LEU A 32 -4.77 13.59 -1.66
C LEU A 32 -3.46 13.66 -0.88
N LYS A 33 -2.86 14.85 -0.87
CA LYS A 33 -1.68 15.13 -0.07
C LYS A 33 -1.81 16.55 0.46
N ASP A 34 -2.02 16.67 1.77
CA ASP A 34 -2.20 17.95 2.46
C ASP A 34 -1.16 18.09 3.57
N GLY A 35 0.09 18.32 3.14
CA GLY A 35 1.21 18.52 4.05
C GLY A 35 1.32 17.40 5.08
N GLU A 36 1.30 17.77 6.36
CA GLU A 36 1.44 16.84 7.48
C GLU A 36 0.10 16.25 7.95
N LYS A 37 -1.03 16.67 7.38
CA LYS A 37 -2.35 16.35 7.93
C LYS A 37 -2.95 15.09 7.36
N THR A 38 -2.92 14.94 6.03
CA THR A 38 -3.52 13.79 5.37
C THR A 38 -2.73 13.37 4.14
N LEU A 39 -2.79 12.08 3.86
CA LEU A 39 -2.30 11.51 2.63
C LEU A 39 -3.22 10.36 2.26
N SER A 40 -3.65 10.31 1.00
CA SER A 40 -4.33 9.16 0.45
C SER A 40 -3.77 8.90 -0.94
N TYR A 41 -3.53 7.62 -1.25
CA TYR A 41 -3.05 7.25 -2.58
C TYR A 41 -3.67 5.94 -3.04
N LEU A 42 -3.75 5.81 -4.35
CA LEU A 42 -4.16 4.58 -5.01
C LEU A 42 -2.91 3.88 -5.52
N THR A 43 -2.79 2.60 -5.20
CA THR A 43 -1.79 1.72 -5.81
C THR A 43 -2.49 0.73 -6.73
N ALA A 44 -1.92 0.52 -7.91
CA ALA A 44 -2.43 -0.44 -8.86
C ALA A 44 -1.41 -1.53 -9.10
N ILE A 45 -1.88 -2.76 -9.21
CA ILE A 45 -1.04 -3.94 -9.41
C ILE A 45 -1.59 -4.69 -10.62
N TYR A 46 -0.73 -4.91 -11.62
CA TYR A 46 -1.11 -5.63 -12.83
C TYR A 46 -1.33 -7.12 -12.54
N PRO A 47 -2.12 -7.82 -13.37
CA PRO A 47 -2.34 -9.26 -13.22
C PRO A 47 -1.03 -10.04 -13.16
N GLY A 48 -0.93 -10.97 -12.22
CA GLY A 48 0.23 -11.83 -12.05
C GLY A 48 1.41 -11.19 -11.34
N PHE A 49 1.28 -9.93 -10.88
CA PHE A 49 2.35 -9.23 -10.18
C PHE A 49 2.11 -9.13 -8.67
N PHE A 50 3.19 -8.82 -7.99
CA PHE A 50 3.27 -8.73 -6.54
C PHE A 50 4.04 -7.47 -6.15
N LYS A 51 3.65 -6.84 -5.04
CA LYS A 51 4.37 -5.73 -4.42
C LYS A 51 4.68 -6.06 -2.96
N GLY A 52 5.90 -5.84 -2.54
CA GLY A 52 6.33 -6.06 -1.16
C GLY A 52 7.56 -6.95 -1.09
N TYR A 53 7.88 -7.45 0.07
CA TYR A 53 7.22 -7.19 1.37
C TYR A 53 7.78 -5.93 2.00
N HIS A 54 6.89 -5.12 2.59
CA HIS A 54 7.28 -3.91 3.31
C HIS A 54 6.78 -3.96 4.75
N LEU A 55 7.62 -3.54 5.68
CA LEU A 55 7.26 -3.37 7.07
C LEU A 55 7.40 -1.89 7.42
N HIS A 56 6.36 -1.30 7.99
CA HIS A 56 6.37 0.08 8.43
C HIS A 56 6.49 0.17 9.95
N LYS A 57 7.41 1.00 10.43
CA LYS A 57 7.66 1.17 11.87
C LYS A 57 6.86 2.31 12.48
N ILE A 58 6.41 3.25 11.66
CA ILE A 58 5.76 4.48 12.14
C ILE A 58 4.31 4.54 11.70
N ARG A 59 4.00 4.18 10.45
CA ARG A 59 2.66 4.37 9.89
C ARG A 59 1.88 3.06 9.81
N ASN A 60 0.61 3.14 10.23
CA ASN A 60 -0.36 2.09 9.99
C ASN A 60 -0.86 2.19 8.54
N ALA A 61 -1.35 1.11 7.99
CA ALA A 61 -2.04 1.12 6.70
C ALA A 61 -3.53 0.91 6.89
N ASN A 62 -4.33 1.50 6.00
CA ASN A 62 -5.77 1.28 5.94
C ASN A 62 -6.13 1.09 4.48
N TYR A 63 -6.37 -0.15 4.08
CA TYR A 63 -6.58 -0.51 2.68
C TYR A 63 -8.03 -0.74 2.34
N VAL A 64 -8.45 -0.22 1.19
CA VAL A 64 -9.74 -0.53 0.57
C VAL A 64 -9.48 -0.93 -0.89
N CYS A 65 -9.91 -2.12 -1.29
CA CYS A 65 -9.82 -2.57 -2.67
C CYS A 65 -11.06 -2.07 -3.43
N ILE A 66 -10.85 -1.22 -4.43
CA ILE A 66 -11.96 -0.62 -5.21
C ILE A 66 -12.10 -1.23 -6.59
N LYS A 67 -11.15 -2.05 -7.03
CA LYS A 67 -11.21 -2.79 -8.29
C LYS A 67 -10.42 -4.07 -8.18
N GLY A 68 -11.02 -5.16 -8.62
CA GLY A 68 -10.38 -6.46 -8.65
C GLY A 68 -10.40 -7.19 -7.31
N LYS A 69 -9.48 -8.13 -7.16
CA LYS A 69 -9.35 -8.98 -5.98
C LYS A 69 -7.87 -9.12 -5.64
N ILE A 70 -7.52 -8.86 -4.40
CA ILE A 70 -6.13 -8.86 -3.95
C ILE A 70 -5.97 -9.77 -2.72
N LYS A 71 -4.88 -10.52 -2.68
CA LYS A 71 -4.45 -11.25 -1.50
C LYS A 71 -3.40 -10.41 -0.78
N ILE A 72 -3.64 -10.12 0.50
CA ILE A 72 -2.71 -9.41 1.35
C ILE A 72 -2.10 -10.42 2.32
N ILE A 73 -0.77 -10.57 2.24
CA ILE A 73 -0.02 -11.53 3.03
C ILE A 73 0.67 -10.77 4.17
N LEU A 74 0.48 -11.25 5.40
CA LEU A 74 0.89 -10.56 6.61
C LEU A 74 1.82 -11.43 7.44
N TYR A 75 2.94 -10.83 7.88
CA TYR A 75 3.87 -11.48 8.81
C TYR A 75 4.06 -10.60 10.05
N ASP A 76 3.59 -11.10 11.18
CA ASP A 76 3.89 -10.52 12.49
C ASP A 76 5.13 -11.21 13.04
N LEU A 77 6.28 -10.55 12.87
CA LEU A 77 7.57 -11.12 13.26
C LEU A 77 7.73 -11.22 14.78
N ASN A 78 7.08 -10.32 15.52
CA ASN A 78 7.19 -10.31 16.98
C ASN A 78 6.46 -11.49 17.61
N ASN A 79 5.27 -11.82 17.11
CA ASN A 79 4.45 -12.92 17.61
C ASN A 79 4.59 -14.20 16.78
N LYS A 80 5.36 -14.15 15.71
CA LYS A 80 5.57 -15.25 14.77
C LYS A 80 4.26 -15.82 14.21
N ILE A 81 3.40 -14.91 13.76
CA ILE A 81 2.11 -15.25 13.16
C ILE A 81 2.11 -14.80 11.71
N LYS A 82 1.72 -15.72 10.82
CA LYS A 82 1.49 -15.42 9.40
C LYS A 82 -0.01 -15.48 9.13
N GLY A 83 -0.50 -14.52 8.35
CA GLY A 83 -1.91 -14.49 7.95
C GLY A 83 -2.08 -14.04 6.53
N GLU A 84 -3.27 -14.27 6.00
CA GLU A 84 -3.67 -13.82 4.67
C GLU A 84 -5.08 -13.24 4.74
N VAL A 85 -5.30 -12.16 4.01
CA VAL A 85 -6.62 -11.53 3.87
C VAL A 85 -6.88 -11.29 2.39
N ILE A 86 -8.08 -11.63 1.92
CA ILE A 86 -8.50 -11.31 0.56
C ILE A 86 -9.46 -10.14 0.63
N LEU A 87 -9.13 -9.07 -0.09
CA LEU A 87 -10.05 -7.95 -0.30
C LEU A 87 -10.59 -8.03 -1.72
N ASP A 88 -11.91 -7.86 -1.84
CA ASP A 88 -12.64 -7.98 -3.09
C ASP A 88 -13.48 -6.72 -3.29
N SER A 89 -13.35 -6.09 -4.46
CA SER A 89 -14.11 -4.87 -4.77
C SER A 89 -15.63 -5.07 -4.80
N ASN A 90 -16.10 -6.32 -4.91
CA ASN A 90 -17.51 -6.64 -4.86
C ASN A 90 -18.05 -6.72 -3.42
N ASN A 91 -17.17 -6.69 -2.43
CA ASN A 91 -17.52 -6.70 -1.01
C ASN A 91 -16.60 -5.72 -0.28
N LEU A 92 -16.95 -4.44 -0.30
CA LEU A 92 -16.08 -3.37 0.20
C LEU A 92 -15.84 -3.48 1.70
N GLU A 93 -14.57 -3.67 2.05
CA GLU A 93 -14.10 -3.74 3.42
C GLU A 93 -12.83 -2.89 3.56
N ARG A 94 -12.60 -2.37 4.74
CA ARG A 94 -11.36 -1.66 5.06
C ARG A 94 -10.50 -2.54 5.97
N LEU A 95 -9.29 -2.86 5.52
CA LEU A 95 -8.31 -3.60 6.30
C LEU A 95 -7.36 -2.63 7.00
N HIS A 96 -7.33 -2.66 8.31
CA HIS A 96 -6.35 -1.93 9.11
C HIS A 96 -5.14 -2.82 9.40
N ILE A 97 -3.94 -2.35 9.05
CA ILE A 97 -2.69 -3.06 9.33
C ILE A 97 -1.86 -2.17 10.26
N PRO A 98 -1.62 -2.59 11.50
CA PRO A 98 -0.80 -1.80 12.42
C PRO A 98 0.67 -1.80 12.01
N ILE A 99 1.46 -0.95 12.66
CA ILE A 99 2.92 -0.92 12.47
C ILE A 99 3.54 -2.29 12.82
N ASN A 100 4.74 -2.52 12.32
CA ASN A 100 5.55 -3.72 12.58
C ASN A 100 5.00 -5.03 11.99
N ILE A 101 4.12 -4.94 11.00
CA ILE A 101 3.64 -6.09 10.23
C ILE A 101 4.21 -6.01 8.81
N ALA A 102 4.96 -7.03 8.41
CA ALA A 102 5.46 -7.11 7.03
C ALA A 102 4.31 -7.51 6.11
N THR A 103 4.10 -6.74 5.06
CA THR A 103 2.92 -6.86 4.20
C THR A 103 3.32 -7.07 2.75
N GLY A 104 2.72 -8.05 2.10
CA GLY A 104 2.83 -8.30 0.67
C GLY A 104 1.47 -8.20 -0.01
N LEU A 105 1.45 -7.66 -1.22
CA LEU A 105 0.25 -7.43 -2.02
C LEU A 105 0.33 -8.25 -3.31
N GLU A 106 -0.56 -9.21 -3.46
CA GLU A 106 -0.59 -10.10 -4.62
C GLU A 106 -1.90 -9.97 -5.39
N ASN A 107 -1.80 -9.61 -6.67
CA ASN A 107 -2.96 -9.61 -7.54
C ASN A 107 -3.32 -11.06 -7.91
N ILE A 108 -4.48 -11.52 -7.45
CA ILE A 108 -4.96 -12.90 -7.67
C ILE A 108 -6.09 -12.98 -8.70
N CYS A 109 -6.30 -11.91 -9.48
CA CYS A 109 -7.31 -11.91 -10.53
C CYS A 109 -6.69 -11.61 -11.89
N ASN A 110 -7.50 -11.58 -12.94
CA ASN A 110 -7.04 -11.39 -14.31
C ASN A 110 -7.21 -9.95 -14.82
N GLU A 111 -7.45 -9.02 -13.90
CA GLU A 111 -7.54 -7.58 -14.21
C GLU A 111 -6.61 -6.79 -13.29
N GLU A 112 -6.40 -5.52 -13.62
CA GLU A 112 -5.68 -4.60 -12.75
C GLU A 112 -6.41 -4.46 -11.42
N VAL A 113 -5.68 -4.62 -10.31
CA VAL A 113 -6.22 -4.33 -8.98
C VAL A 113 -5.95 -2.88 -8.63
N GLN A 114 -6.94 -2.21 -8.04
CA GLN A 114 -6.77 -0.86 -7.51
C GLN A 114 -7.08 -0.85 -6.02
N LEU A 115 -6.09 -0.43 -5.24
CA LEU A 115 -6.11 -0.45 -3.78
C LEU A 115 -5.86 0.97 -3.27
N ILE A 116 -6.78 1.52 -2.47
CA ILE A 116 -6.58 2.82 -1.84
C ILE A 116 -6.00 2.60 -0.45
N ASN A 117 -4.98 3.38 -0.10
CA ASN A 117 -4.40 3.39 1.24
C ASN A 117 -4.58 4.76 1.89
N PHE A 118 -4.99 4.74 3.16
CA PHE A 118 -5.04 5.90 4.04
C PHE A 118 -4.02 5.65 5.15
N PRO A 119 -2.72 5.99 4.95
CA PRO A 119 -1.71 5.77 5.98
C PRO A 119 -1.91 6.72 7.16
N ASP A 120 -1.60 6.24 8.36
CA ASP A 120 -1.71 7.02 9.60
C ASP A 120 -0.49 6.75 10.49
N PRO A 121 0.37 7.75 10.75
CA PRO A 121 0.37 9.11 10.19
C PRO A 121 0.68 9.15 8.70
N PRO A 122 0.45 10.29 8.02
CA PRO A 122 0.80 10.45 6.61
C PRO A 122 2.30 10.23 6.38
N TYR A 123 2.62 9.73 5.18
CA TYR A 123 4.00 9.54 4.78
C TYR A 123 4.76 10.88 4.74
N GLU A 124 5.97 10.90 5.31
CA GLU A 124 6.92 12.00 5.20
C GLU A 124 8.29 11.48 4.77
N PRO A 125 9.00 12.20 3.87
CA PRO A 125 10.34 11.79 3.44
C PRO A 125 11.34 11.62 4.59
N SER A 126 11.19 12.40 5.68
CA SER A 126 12.05 12.29 6.86
C SER A 126 11.95 10.94 7.55
N HIS A 127 10.79 10.25 7.45
CA HIS A 127 10.60 8.93 8.02
C HIS A 127 11.51 7.88 7.37
N LEU A 128 11.75 8.00 6.07
CA LEU A 128 12.65 7.08 5.36
C LEU A 128 14.09 7.16 5.89
N LYS A 129 14.53 8.36 6.30
CA LYS A 129 15.88 8.57 6.82
C LYS A 129 16.11 7.87 8.15
N ILE A 130 15.06 7.62 8.93
CA ILE A 130 15.16 6.92 10.22
C ILE A 130 14.76 5.45 10.12
N GLY A 131 14.66 4.91 8.88
CA GLY A 131 14.36 3.50 8.67
C GLY A 131 12.93 3.10 8.96
N GLU A 132 11.97 3.99 8.67
CA GLU A 132 10.54 3.72 8.86
C GLU A 132 10.07 2.53 8.03
N GLN A 133 10.56 2.40 6.80
CA GLN A 133 10.20 1.32 5.91
C GLN A 133 11.34 0.33 5.74
N ILE A 134 11.06 -0.96 5.99
CA ILE A 134 12.01 -2.05 5.78
C ILE A 134 11.46 -2.96 4.70
N GLU A 135 12.30 -3.32 3.74
CA GLU A 135 11.95 -4.29 2.70
C GLU A 135 12.47 -5.67 3.08
N TYR A 136 11.64 -6.69 2.82
CA TYR A 136 11.98 -8.08 3.05
C TYR A 136 11.73 -8.92 1.80
N THR A 137 12.52 -9.98 1.65
CA THR A 137 12.20 -11.07 0.73
C THR A 137 11.37 -12.12 1.47
N LYS A 138 10.65 -12.94 0.72
CA LYS A 138 9.89 -14.05 1.30
C LYS A 138 10.80 -14.98 2.10
N GLU A 139 11.98 -15.30 1.57
CA GLU A 139 12.93 -16.21 2.20
C GLU A 139 13.41 -15.66 3.54
N ARG A 140 13.68 -14.38 3.62
CA ARG A 140 14.09 -13.72 4.86
C ARG A 140 12.98 -13.77 5.90
N LEU A 141 11.73 -13.49 5.50
CA LEU A 141 10.59 -13.54 6.41
C LEU A 141 10.35 -14.95 6.94
N GLU A 142 10.37 -15.95 6.05
CA GLU A 142 10.20 -17.36 6.47
C GLU A 142 11.31 -17.78 7.43
N GLY A 143 12.55 -17.33 7.23
CA GLY A 143 13.65 -17.57 8.15
C GLY A 143 13.41 -16.97 9.53
N LEU A 144 12.90 -15.74 9.59
CA LEU A 144 12.61 -15.04 10.84
C LEU A 144 11.43 -15.63 11.61
N MET A 145 10.55 -16.38 10.92
CA MET A 145 9.37 -17.01 11.52
C MET A 145 9.69 -18.32 12.24
N LYS A 146 10.86 -18.89 12.04
CA LYS A 146 11.31 -20.12 12.71
C LYS A 146 11.77 -19.87 14.17
#